data_7db1f2f022a3759e072775e6f92f493c
#
_entry.id   7db1f2f022a3759e072775e6f92f493c
#
_cell.length_a   1.000
_cell.length_b   1.000
_cell.length_c   1.000
_cell.angle_alpha   90.00
_cell.angle_beta   90.00
_cell.angle_gamma   90.00
#
_symmetry.space_group_name_H-M   'P 1'
#
loop_
_entity.id
_entity.type
_entity.pdbx_description
1 polymer ?
#
loop_
_entity_poly.entity_id
_entity_poly.type
_entity_poly.pdbx_seq_one_letter_code
_entity_poly.pdbx_strand_id
1 'polypeptide(L)'
;MPQKIVLIAATVMALVGGAAQGATPSFTADVAPILQKNCLACHSSAAKMGGLVMDKFDLLMKGGAHGPAIVPGKSDESRLVMMLEGKVQPRMPYGSDPLSATDIATIKAWIDAGGVGPAAGEATALAPLAIPDIKPEVPVVSPIASLRFSPDGKILAVGAYKEVRLTDPTTNKVLATLPGHADYVRSIAFSPDGKMLAAGGGPPQRGGEIKIWDTQSHRLLKTMNGDTDCIYSVAWSPDGKLIASGSYDKMVKLWDVASGKEIRNLQDHIDAVFAVAFSPDGKRLASASQDRTVKIWDVASGKRLYTLGDASDGLTSLHYSPKGDRIAAAGYDKTIYVWRLGDSDSSLVQSLIADEGSILALVWTPNGKTIVTSSSDGSIRFRDAATLDPLRVIDHQPDWVQALSISPDGTRLAAGRYNGSLTLYDTKTQNAPQGELRAGIRGIR
;
A
#
# COMPACT_ATOMS: atom_id res chain seq x y z
N MET A 1 57.25 -79.79 10.13
CA MET A 1 57.25 -78.52 10.92
C MET A 1 55.75 -78.15 11.13
N PRO A 2 55.25 -78.27 12.37
CA PRO A 2 53.84 -78.00 12.66
C PRO A 2 53.61 -76.54 13.02
N GLN A 3 52.58 -75.95 12.39
CA GLN A 3 52.06 -74.61 12.69
C GLN A 3 51.30 -74.70 14.00
N LYS A 4 51.62 -73.78 14.92
CA LYS A 4 50.88 -73.52 16.15
C LYS A 4 49.65 -72.65 15.87
N ILE A 5 48.47 -73.16 16.13
CA ILE A 5 47.24 -72.43 16.13
C ILE A 5 47.08 -71.75 17.51
N VAL A 6 47.05 -70.42 17.56
CA VAL A 6 46.74 -69.62 18.75
C VAL A 6 45.27 -69.34 18.74
N LEU A 7 44.48 -69.88 19.69
CA LEU A 7 43.11 -69.56 19.95
C LEU A 7 43.08 -68.20 20.75
N ILE A 8 42.49 -67.17 20.15
CA ILE A 8 42.14 -65.92 20.86
C ILE A 8 40.68 -66.02 21.30
N ALA A 9 40.48 -66.10 22.59
CA ALA A 9 39.18 -66.04 23.20
C ALA A 9 38.66 -64.56 23.11
N ALA A 10 37.60 -64.32 22.34
CA ALA A 10 36.89 -63.04 22.27
C ALA A 10 35.92 -62.90 23.43
N THR A 11 36.26 -62.07 24.39
CA THR A 11 35.34 -61.65 25.48
C THR A 11 34.30 -60.68 24.88
N VAL A 12 33.07 -61.10 24.75
CA VAL A 12 31.95 -60.20 24.36
C VAL A 12 31.56 -59.35 25.55
N MET A 13 31.97 -58.09 25.54
CA MET A 13 31.55 -57.09 26.50
C MET A 13 30.18 -56.54 26.03
N ALA A 14 29.09 -56.88 26.70
CA ALA A 14 27.80 -56.33 26.46
C ALA A 14 27.78 -54.84 26.84
N LEU A 15 27.85 -53.96 25.81
CA LEU A 15 27.56 -52.55 25.98
C LEU A 15 26.06 -52.38 26.23
N VAL A 16 25.70 -52.16 27.47
CA VAL A 16 24.39 -51.62 27.88
C VAL A 16 24.31 -50.22 27.26
N GLY A 17 23.52 -50.08 26.21
CA GLY A 17 23.20 -48.79 25.59
C GLY A 17 22.44 -47.91 26.58
N GLY A 18 23.14 -47.02 27.25
CA GLY A 18 22.51 -45.90 27.93
C GLY A 18 21.85 -45.01 26.86
N ALA A 19 20.54 -44.91 26.89
CA ALA A 19 19.83 -43.89 26.11
C ALA A 19 20.45 -42.54 26.50
N ALA A 20 21.03 -41.86 25.52
CA ALA A 20 21.47 -40.49 25.68
C ALA A 20 20.21 -39.66 26.05
N GLN A 21 20.06 -39.29 27.32
CA GLN A 21 19.10 -38.29 27.73
C GLN A 21 19.51 -37.01 27.01
N GLY A 22 18.73 -36.63 25.98
CA GLY A 22 18.94 -35.38 25.28
C GLY A 22 18.91 -34.23 26.30
N ALA A 23 19.86 -33.31 26.19
CA ALA A 23 19.93 -32.14 27.04
C ALA A 23 18.58 -31.41 26.98
N THR A 24 18.07 -31.02 28.16
CA THR A 24 16.83 -30.25 28.27
C THR A 24 16.95 -28.96 27.43
N PRO A 25 16.01 -28.68 26.52
CA PRO A 25 16.09 -27.47 25.71
C PRO A 25 16.14 -26.21 26.58
N SER A 26 17.05 -25.29 26.26
CA SER A 26 17.12 -23.98 26.92
C SER A 26 16.18 -22.99 26.25
N PHE A 27 15.67 -22.02 27.05
CA PHE A 27 14.84 -20.96 26.48
C PHE A 27 15.60 -20.17 25.42
N THR A 28 16.80 -19.69 25.74
CA THR A 28 17.57 -18.75 24.90
C THR A 28 18.12 -19.40 23.64
N ALA A 29 18.65 -20.61 23.72
CA ALA A 29 19.29 -21.26 22.59
C ALA A 29 18.32 -22.02 21.68
N ASP A 30 17.25 -22.61 22.22
CA ASP A 30 16.42 -23.55 21.50
C ASP A 30 14.99 -23.00 21.23
N VAL A 31 14.36 -22.38 22.23
CA VAL A 31 12.95 -21.93 22.13
C VAL A 31 12.83 -20.53 21.56
N ALA A 32 13.65 -19.60 22.03
CA ALA A 32 13.61 -18.21 21.62
C ALA A 32 13.73 -18.01 20.10
N PRO A 33 14.63 -18.71 19.37
CA PRO A 33 14.71 -18.60 17.91
C PRO A 33 13.42 -19.04 17.20
N ILE A 34 12.76 -20.08 17.70
CA ILE A 34 11.46 -20.55 17.15
C ILE A 34 10.39 -19.48 17.32
N LEU A 35 10.28 -18.87 18.51
CA LEU A 35 9.33 -17.80 18.78
C LEU A 35 9.61 -16.55 17.96
N GLN A 36 10.89 -16.16 17.84
CA GLN A 36 11.31 -15.01 17.02
C GLN A 36 10.88 -15.16 15.57
N LYS A 37 11.14 -16.32 14.99
CA LYS A 37 10.87 -16.59 13.58
C LYS A 37 9.37 -16.65 13.28
N ASN A 38 8.56 -17.24 14.16
CA ASN A 38 7.21 -17.67 13.82
C ASN A 38 6.11 -16.91 14.58
N CYS A 39 6.41 -16.19 15.65
CA CYS A 39 5.38 -15.67 16.58
C CYS A 39 5.44 -14.16 16.77
N LEU A 40 6.64 -13.54 16.79
CA LEU A 40 6.81 -12.15 17.21
C LEU A 40 6.19 -11.13 16.23
N ALA A 41 5.95 -11.48 14.98
CA ALA A 41 5.27 -10.60 14.04
C ALA A 41 3.88 -10.17 14.55
N CYS A 42 3.17 -11.09 15.23
CA CYS A 42 1.83 -10.87 15.75
C CYS A 42 1.79 -10.74 17.30
N HIS A 43 2.74 -11.34 18.01
CA HIS A 43 2.74 -11.44 19.47
C HIS A 43 3.95 -10.73 20.11
N SER A 44 4.22 -9.50 19.69
CA SER A 44 5.25 -8.64 20.28
C SER A 44 4.64 -7.50 21.09
N SER A 45 5.48 -6.78 21.83
CA SER A 45 5.07 -5.57 22.56
C SER A 45 4.42 -4.51 21.65
N ALA A 46 4.72 -4.52 20.35
CA ALA A 46 4.15 -3.63 19.34
C ALA A 46 2.78 -4.11 18.81
N ALA A 47 2.59 -5.43 18.58
CA ALA A 47 1.41 -5.97 17.91
C ALA A 47 0.35 -6.55 18.87
N LYS A 48 0.74 -7.18 19.97
CA LYS A 48 -0.12 -7.67 21.07
C LYS A 48 -1.40 -8.43 20.68
N MET A 49 -1.39 -9.20 19.60
CA MET A 49 -2.58 -9.91 19.15
C MET A 49 -3.06 -10.91 20.22
N GLY A 50 -4.37 -10.89 20.53
CA GLY A 50 -4.94 -11.68 21.61
C GLY A 50 -4.42 -11.31 23.01
N GLY A 51 -3.78 -10.15 23.18
CA GLY A 51 -3.16 -9.71 24.44
C GLY A 51 -1.90 -10.48 24.82
N LEU A 52 -1.45 -11.45 23.99
CA LEU A 52 -0.25 -12.25 24.24
C LEU A 52 0.99 -11.52 23.71
N VAL A 53 2.00 -11.41 24.54
CA VAL A 53 3.29 -10.78 24.25
C VAL A 53 4.39 -11.81 24.49
N MET A 54 5.18 -12.11 23.46
CA MET A 54 6.21 -13.16 23.49
C MET A 54 7.65 -12.63 23.36
N ASP A 55 7.83 -11.33 23.13
CA ASP A 55 9.16 -10.70 23.00
C ASP A 55 9.89 -10.48 24.33
N LYS A 56 9.21 -10.75 25.45
CA LYS A 56 9.78 -10.76 26.81
C LYS A 56 9.33 -12.00 27.55
N PHE A 57 10.28 -12.68 28.18
CA PHE A 57 10.00 -13.93 28.87
C PHE A 57 8.90 -13.81 29.94
N ASP A 58 8.95 -12.77 30.78
CA ASP A 58 7.96 -12.56 31.84
C ASP A 58 6.55 -12.34 31.28
N LEU A 59 6.44 -11.66 30.12
CA LEU A 59 5.16 -11.42 29.47
C LEU A 59 4.62 -12.67 28.77
N LEU A 60 5.48 -13.50 28.20
CA LEU A 60 5.13 -14.81 27.66
C LEU A 60 4.52 -15.70 28.76
N MET A 61 5.17 -15.77 29.94
CA MET A 61 4.70 -16.56 31.07
C MET A 61 3.42 -16.00 31.69
N LYS A 62 3.23 -14.68 31.63
CA LYS A 62 1.98 -14.03 32.10
C LYS A 62 0.78 -14.45 31.23
N GLY A 63 0.97 -14.73 29.94
CA GLY A 63 -0.08 -15.08 29.00
C GLY A 63 -0.81 -13.88 28.41
N GLY A 64 -1.98 -14.14 27.81
CA GLY A 64 -2.77 -13.15 27.07
C GLY A 64 -4.19 -12.98 27.61
N ALA A 65 -5.09 -12.49 26.75
CA ALA A 65 -6.50 -12.22 27.09
C ALA A 65 -7.28 -13.48 27.55
N HIS A 66 -6.77 -14.66 27.22
CA HIS A 66 -7.38 -15.96 27.59
C HIS A 66 -6.65 -16.67 28.73
N GLY A 67 -5.85 -15.96 29.52
CA GLY A 67 -5.05 -16.50 30.61
C GLY A 67 -3.68 -17.00 30.19
N PRO A 68 -3.02 -17.85 31.02
CA PRO A 68 -1.68 -18.36 30.75
C PRO A 68 -1.62 -19.14 29.42
N ALA A 69 -0.63 -18.80 28.59
CA ALA A 69 -0.38 -19.52 27.34
C ALA A 69 0.45 -20.79 27.55
N ILE A 70 1.21 -20.83 28.66
CA ILE A 70 2.11 -21.92 29.05
C ILE A 70 1.76 -22.35 30.49
N VAL A 71 1.69 -23.65 30.69
CA VAL A 71 1.57 -24.29 32.02
C VAL A 71 2.87 -25.04 32.24
N PRO A 72 3.78 -24.54 33.11
CA PRO A 72 5.06 -25.19 33.39
C PRO A 72 4.91 -26.64 33.83
N GLY A 73 5.70 -27.53 33.22
CA GLY A 73 5.65 -28.97 33.49
C GLY A 73 4.52 -29.72 32.77
N LYS A 74 3.69 -29.01 31.95
CA LYS A 74 2.50 -29.60 31.33
C LYS A 74 2.28 -29.07 29.90
N SER A 75 3.05 -29.57 28.98
CA SER A 75 2.99 -29.12 27.59
C SER A 75 1.62 -29.37 26.93
N ASP A 76 1.00 -30.51 27.21
CA ASP A 76 -0.30 -30.88 26.62
C ASP A 76 -1.49 -30.07 27.19
N GLU A 77 -1.33 -29.43 28.38
CA GLU A 77 -2.31 -28.51 28.97
C GLU A 77 -2.00 -27.06 28.57
N SER A 78 -0.87 -26.79 27.97
CA SER A 78 -0.46 -25.45 27.54
C SER A 78 -1.21 -25.01 26.30
N ARG A 79 -1.96 -23.89 26.39
CA ARG A 79 -2.76 -23.37 25.28
C ARG A 79 -1.91 -23.09 24.02
N LEU A 80 -0.68 -22.63 24.21
CA LEU A 80 0.27 -22.42 23.12
C LEU A 80 0.45 -23.72 22.32
N VAL A 81 0.74 -24.83 22.95
CA VAL A 81 0.95 -26.13 22.31
C VAL A 81 -0.34 -26.63 21.64
N MET A 82 -1.48 -26.53 22.34
CA MET A 82 -2.76 -26.93 21.76
C MET A 82 -3.10 -26.16 20.47
N MET A 83 -2.76 -24.87 20.39
CA MET A 83 -2.98 -24.06 19.17
C MET A 83 -1.97 -24.40 18.07
N LEU A 84 -0.71 -24.68 18.41
CA LEU A 84 0.31 -25.13 17.45
C LEU A 84 -0.05 -26.49 16.81
N GLU A 85 -0.57 -27.40 17.63
CA GLU A 85 -1.03 -28.73 17.17
C GLU A 85 -2.41 -28.68 16.50
N GLY A 86 -3.12 -27.53 16.51
CA GLY A 86 -4.46 -27.36 15.94
C GLY A 86 -5.60 -27.98 16.77
N LYS A 87 -5.34 -28.39 18.00
CA LYS A 87 -6.34 -28.91 18.95
C LYS A 87 -7.31 -27.81 19.43
N VAL A 88 -6.88 -26.55 19.39
CA VAL A 88 -7.68 -25.36 19.72
C VAL A 88 -7.59 -24.36 18.58
N GLN A 89 -8.71 -23.77 18.23
CA GLN A 89 -8.79 -22.75 17.18
C GLN A 89 -8.62 -21.32 17.71
N PRO A 90 -8.07 -20.39 16.91
CA PRO A 90 -7.44 -20.63 15.61
C PRO A 90 -6.11 -21.39 15.74
N ARG A 91 -5.78 -22.24 14.75
CA ARG A 91 -4.46 -22.86 14.70
C ARG A 91 -3.38 -21.78 14.50
N MET A 92 -2.26 -21.95 15.19
CA MET A 92 -1.10 -21.03 15.09
C MET A 92 0.08 -21.72 14.38
N PRO A 93 0.91 -20.95 13.65
CA PRO A 93 0.74 -19.54 13.28
C PRO A 93 -0.46 -19.33 12.36
N TYR A 94 -1.25 -18.26 12.60
CA TYR A 94 -2.44 -17.99 11.80
C TYR A 94 -2.09 -17.50 10.39
N GLY A 95 -2.70 -18.11 9.37
CA GLY A 95 -2.46 -17.75 7.97
C GLY A 95 -1.08 -18.14 7.41
N SER A 96 -0.33 -19.00 8.12
CA SER A 96 0.99 -19.49 7.70
C SER A 96 1.05 -21.01 7.80
N ASP A 97 2.10 -21.62 7.23
CA ASP A 97 2.36 -23.03 7.36
C ASP A 97 2.54 -23.43 8.83
N PRO A 98 2.12 -24.66 9.20
CA PRO A 98 2.35 -25.19 10.53
C PRO A 98 3.83 -25.23 10.91
N LEU A 99 4.13 -25.05 12.21
CA LEU A 99 5.48 -25.32 12.70
C LEU A 99 5.90 -26.77 12.40
N SER A 100 7.20 -26.97 12.23
CA SER A 100 7.74 -28.31 12.07
C SER A 100 7.47 -29.17 13.33
N ALA A 101 7.33 -30.50 13.14
CA ALA A 101 7.17 -31.41 14.27
C ALA A 101 8.34 -31.30 15.27
N THR A 102 9.54 -31.00 14.79
CA THR A 102 10.74 -30.81 15.61
C THR A 102 10.63 -29.54 16.45
N ASP A 103 10.19 -28.41 15.88
CA ASP A 103 10.02 -27.17 16.62
C ASP A 103 8.95 -27.31 17.74
N ILE A 104 7.83 -27.97 17.41
CA ILE A 104 6.78 -28.25 18.38
C ILE A 104 7.31 -29.17 19.49
N ALA A 105 8.06 -30.22 19.16
CA ALA A 105 8.65 -31.11 20.14
C ALA A 105 9.67 -30.38 21.05
N THR A 106 10.46 -29.45 20.51
CA THR A 106 11.40 -28.62 21.28
C THR A 106 10.65 -27.74 22.29
N ILE A 107 9.58 -27.06 21.85
CA ILE A 107 8.74 -26.23 22.75
C ILE A 107 8.11 -27.12 23.85
N LYS A 108 7.56 -28.28 23.49
CA LYS A 108 6.97 -29.22 24.45
C LYS A 108 7.97 -29.68 25.50
N ALA A 109 9.14 -30.15 25.05
CA ALA A 109 10.21 -30.63 25.95
C ALA A 109 10.68 -29.54 26.92
N TRP A 110 10.79 -28.29 26.45
CA TRP A 110 11.12 -27.17 27.30
C TRP A 110 10.00 -26.88 28.34
N ILE A 111 8.74 -26.88 27.94
CA ILE A 111 7.61 -26.69 28.87
C ILE A 111 7.57 -27.82 29.91
N ASP A 112 7.72 -29.08 29.47
CA ASP A 112 7.69 -30.26 30.34
C ASP A 112 8.84 -30.26 31.35
N ALA A 113 9.97 -29.65 31.01
CA ALA A 113 11.08 -29.40 31.91
C ALA A 113 10.87 -28.21 32.87
N GLY A 114 9.65 -27.64 32.88
CA GLY A 114 9.28 -26.56 33.81
C GLY A 114 9.24 -25.18 33.16
N GLY A 115 9.49 -25.03 31.83
CA GLY A 115 9.44 -23.75 31.17
C GLY A 115 10.41 -22.71 31.74
N VAL A 116 11.65 -23.14 32.03
CA VAL A 116 12.66 -22.31 32.71
C VAL A 116 13.12 -21.18 31.78
N GLY A 117 13.21 -19.96 32.31
CA GLY A 117 13.64 -18.76 31.62
C GLY A 117 15.13 -18.67 31.38
N PRO A 118 15.57 -17.52 30.77
CA PRO A 118 16.99 -17.26 30.56
C PRO A 118 17.81 -17.37 31.84
N ALA A 119 19.05 -17.86 31.72
CA ALA A 119 19.97 -17.92 32.83
C ALA A 119 20.37 -16.49 33.29
N ALA A 120 20.89 -16.40 34.53
CA ALA A 120 21.35 -15.13 35.05
C ALA A 120 22.44 -14.52 34.17
N GLY A 121 22.17 -13.31 33.63
CA GLY A 121 23.05 -12.60 32.70
C GLY A 121 22.70 -12.77 31.20
N GLU A 122 21.75 -13.62 30.87
CA GLU A 122 21.23 -13.73 29.50
C GLU A 122 20.11 -12.69 29.23
N ALA A 123 19.93 -12.35 27.95
CA ALA A 123 18.90 -11.40 27.57
C ALA A 123 17.50 -11.98 27.81
N THR A 124 16.69 -11.28 28.57
CA THR A 124 15.27 -11.64 28.84
C THR A 124 14.33 -11.18 27.73
N ALA A 125 14.78 -10.28 26.84
CA ALA A 125 14.04 -9.78 25.72
C ALA A 125 14.55 -10.39 24.41
N LEU A 126 13.60 -10.89 23.59
CA LEU A 126 13.90 -11.37 22.26
C LEU A 126 13.99 -10.16 21.32
N ALA A 127 15.19 -9.86 20.82
CA ALA A 127 15.34 -8.86 19.79
C ALA A 127 14.62 -9.33 18.52
N PRO A 128 13.93 -8.44 17.76
CA PRO A 128 13.47 -8.78 16.44
C PRO A 128 14.64 -9.31 15.60
N LEU A 129 14.38 -10.34 14.77
CA LEU A 129 15.40 -10.80 13.82
C LEU A 129 15.89 -9.59 13.04
N ALA A 130 17.19 -9.34 13.07
CA ALA A 130 17.80 -8.36 12.19
C ALA A 130 17.51 -8.79 10.75
N ILE A 131 16.63 -8.06 10.08
CA ILE A 131 16.38 -8.26 8.66
C ILE A 131 17.69 -7.86 7.98
N PRO A 132 18.37 -8.78 7.25
CA PRO A 132 19.57 -8.40 6.54
C PRO A 132 19.25 -7.23 5.60
N ASP A 133 20.11 -6.22 5.58
CA ASP A 133 20.02 -5.14 4.59
C ASP A 133 20.40 -5.72 3.23
N ILE A 134 19.39 -6.32 2.56
CA ILE A 134 19.54 -6.89 1.23
C ILE A 134 19.63 -5.71 0.26
N LYS A 135 20.85 -5.36 -0.12
CA LYS A 135 21.09 -4.42 -1.21
C LYS A 135 20.92 -5.17 -2.54
N PRO A 136 19.90 -4.85 -3.33
CA PRO A 136 19.75 -5.46 -4.65
C PRO A 136 20.98 -5.12 -5.49
N GLU A 137 21.55 -6.12 -6.17
CA GLU A 137 22.67 -5.95 -7.11
C GLU A 137 22.29 -5.09 -8.32
N VAL A 138 20.99 -5.02 -8.62
CA VAL A 138 20.42 -4.20 -9.69
C VAL A 138 19.62 -3.06 -9.07
N PRO A 139 19.76 -1.82 -9.54
CA PRO A 139 18.94 -0.70 -9.08
C PRO A 139 17.45 -1.03 -9.23
N VAL A 140 16.73 -1.14 -8.12
CA VAL A 140 15.28 -1.29 -8.16
C VAL A 140 14.69 0.05 -8.59
N VAL A 141 14.06 0.07 -9.74
CA VAL A 141 13.38 1.26 -10.24
C VAL A 141 12.00 1.33 -9.58
N SER A 142 11.71 2.44 -8.93
CA SER A 142 10.40 2.64 -8.31
C SER A 142 9.38 3.08 -9.37
N PRO A 143 8.24 2.40 -9.51
CA PRO A 143 7.14 2.88 -10.32
C PRO A 143 6.71 4.29 -9.95
N ILE A 144 6.33 5.09 -10.94
CA ILE A 144 5.69 6.38 -10.75
C ILE A 144 4.18 6.14 -10.71
N ALA A 145 3.65 6.03 -9.49
CA ALA A 145 2.22 5.75 -9.28
C ALA A 145 1.36 7.02 -9.32
N SER A 146 1.94 8.19 -9.10
CA SER A 146 1.20 9.45 -9.09
C SER A 146 2.03 10.64 -9.56
N LEU A 147 1.37 11.57 -10.25
CA LEU A 147 1.92 12.81 -10.77
C LEU A 147 0.94 13.96 -10.56
N ARG A 148 1.46 15.15 -10.24
CA ARG A 148 0.63 16.36 -10.20
C ARG A 148 1.47 17.61 -10.46
N PHE A 149 1.03 18.45 -11.39
CA PHE A 149 1.55 19.81 -11.51
C PHE A 149 1.02 20.69 -10.37
N SER A 150 1.87 21.60 -9.88
CA SER A 150 1.41 22.68 -9.00
C SER A 150 0.45 23.62 -9.74
N PRO A 151 -0.44 24.36 -9.03
CA PRO A 151 -1.40 25.27 -9.64
C PRO A 151 -0.78 26.36 -10.50
N ASP A 152 0.47 26.74 -10.21
CA ASP A 152 1.25 27.71 -11.02
C ASP A 152 2.07 27.06 -12.14
N GLY A 153 2.07 25.74 -12.25
CA GLY A 153 2.80 24.97 -13.25
C GLY A 153 4.31 24.91 -13.10
N LYS A 154 4.87 25.44 -12.01
CA LYS A 154 6.33 25.53 -11.80
C LYS A 154 6.93 24.29 -11.16
N ILE A 155 6.12 23.47 -10.50
CA ILE A 155 6.53 22.25 -9.83
C ILE A 155 5.74 21.07 -10.40
N LEU A 156 6.43 19.97 -10.65
CA LEU A 156 5.82 18.66 -10.89
C LEU A 156 6.16 17.76 -9.70
N ALA A 157 5.15 17.39 -8.92
CA ALA A 157 5.30 16.41 -7.85
C ALA A 157 5.18 14.99 -8.42
N VAL A 158 6.10 14.13 -8.04
CA VAL A 158 6.24 12.75 -8.51
C VAL A 158 6.20 11.82 -7.30
N GLY A 159 5.18 10.99 -7.21
CA GLY A 159 5.06 9.96 -6.16
C GLY A 159 5.87 8.73 -6.51
N ALA A 160 6.71 8.33 -5.56
CA ALA A 160 7.59 7.17 -5.66
C ALA A 160 7.47 6.29 -4.40
N TYR A 161 8.36 5.30 -4.27
CA TYR A 161 8.40 4.46 -3.09
C TYR A 161 8.93 5.25 -1.90
N LYS A 162 8.11 5.42 -0.87
CA LYS A 162 8.39 6.10 0.40
C LYS A 162 8.69 7.60 0.33
N GLU A 163 8.57 8.21 -0.85
CA GLU A 163 8.90 9.63 -1.01
C GLU A 163 8.06 10.31 -2.10
N VAL A 164 7.98 11.63 -2.02
CA VAL A 164 7.54 12.49 -3.11
C VAL A 164 8.72 13.32 -3.57
N ARG A 165 8.97 13.38 -4.88
CA ARG A 165 9.96 14.27 -5.48
C ARG A 165 9.28 15.48 -6.08
N LEU A 166 9.76 16.65 -5.73
CA LEU A 166 9.37 17.89 -6.37
C LEU A 166 10.39 18.20 -7.46
N THR A 167 9.94 18.32 -8.71
CA THR A 167 10.79 18.53 -9.88
C THR A 167 10.41 19.81 -10.60
N ASP A 168 11.39 20.50 -11.15
CA ASP A 168 11.17 21.58 -12.12
C ASP A 168 10.82 20.97 -13.47
N PRO A 169 9.60 21.18 -13.99
CA PRO A 169 9.16 20.56 -15.24
C PRO A 169 9.82 21.15 -16.50
N THR A 170 10.63 22.18 -16.37
CA THR A 170 11.35 22.79 -17.51
C THR A 170 12.77 22.26 -17.60
N THR A 171 13.45 22.16 -16.47
CA THR A 171 14.84 21.73 -16.40
C THR A 171 15.00 20.28 -16.00
N ASN A 172 13.92 19.63 -15.59
CA ASN A 172 13.90 18.25 -15.07
C ASN A 172 14.75 18.04 -13.80
N LYS A 173 15.13 19.13 -13.11
CA LYS A 173 15.88 19.03 -11.86
C LYS A 173 14.96 18.68 -10.70
N VAL A 174 15.43 17.79 -9.83
CA VAL A 174 14.81 17.56 -8.53
C VAL A 174 15.09 18.77 -7.65
N LEU A 175 14.04 19.46 -7.24
CA LEU A 175 14.09 20.64 -6.36
C LEU A 175 14.15 20.20 -4.89
N ALA A 176 13.37 19.18 -4.53
CA ALA A 176 13.33 18.63 -3.19
C ALA A 176 12.83 17.18 -3.20
N THR A 177 13.15 16.45 -2.14
CA THR A 177 12.60 15.12 -1.83
C THR A 177 11.90 15.21 -0.49
N LEU A 178 10.66 14.73 -0.43
CA LEU A 178 9.80 14.69 0.76
C LEU A 178 9.69 13.23 1.23
N PRO A 179 10.53 12.77 2.16
CA PRO A 179 10.59 11.39 2.59
C PRO A 179 9.59 11.08 3.70
N GLY A 180 9.46 9.81 4.04
CA GLY A 180 8.79 9.37 5.27
C GLY A 180 7.44 8.70 5.08
N HIS A 181 7.02 8.42 3.85
CA HIS A 181 5.93 7.46 3.61
C HIS A 181 6.36 6.04 3.96
N ALA A 182 5.41 5.25 4.47
CA ALA A 182 5.66 3.85 4.83
C ALA A 182 5.80 2.94 3.59
N ASP A 183 5.16 3.31 2.47
CA ASP A 183 5.11 2.55 1.22
C ASP A 183 4.96 3.49 0.01
N TYR A 184 4.49 2.97 -1.14
CA TYR A 184 4.23 3.75 -2.35
C TYR A 184 3.29 4.92 -2.10
N VAL A 185 3.66 6.09 -2.66
CA VAL A 185 2.79 7.26 -2.76
C VAL A 185 1.89 7.09 -3.98
N ARG A 186 0.65 6.70 -3.74
CA ARG A 186 -0.32 6.35 -4.80
C ARG A 186 -1.08 7.55 -5.33
N SER A 187 -1.15 8.62 -4.56
CA SER A 187 -1.86 9.84 -4.97
C SER A 187 -1.22 11.09 -4.37
N ILE A 188 -1.20 12.15 -5.17
CA ILE A 188 -0.68 13.46 -4.81
C ILE A 188 -1.69 14.54 -5.21
N ALA A 189 -1.88 15.52 -4.32
CA ALA A 189 -2.69 16.69 -4.62
C ALA A 189 -2.07 17.94 -3.99
N PHE A 190 -1.95 19.03 -4.75
CA PHE A 190 -1.63 20.35 -4.22
C PHE A 190 -2.88 21.03 -3.65
N SER A 191 -2.70 21.82 -2.60
CA SER A 191 -3.75 22.75 -2.19
C SER A 191 -4.05 23.76 -3.31
N PRO A 192 -5.25 24.35 -3.35
CA PRO A 192 -5.63 25.30 -4.41
C PRO A 192 -4.70 26.50 -4.54
N ASP A 193 -4.11 26.95 -3.44
CA ASP A 193 -3.13 28.05 -3.39
C ASP A 193 -1.68 27.60 -3.67
N GLY A 194 -1.47 26.29 -3.86
CA GLY A 194 -0.17 25.69 -4.14
C GLY A 194 0.81 25.65 -2.96
N LYS A 195 0.42 26.13 -1.76
CA LYS A 195 1.31 26.22 -0.60
C LYS A 195 1.48 24.90 0.14
N MET A 196 0.57 23.97 -0.03
CA MET A 196 0.61 22.66 0.61
C MET A 196 0.49 21.55 -0.42
N LEU A 197 1.10 20.42 -0.09
CA LEU A 197 1.02 19.18 -0.85
C LEU A 197 0.51 18.08 0.07
N ALA A 198 -0.57 17.42 -0.32
CA ALA A 198 -1.02 16.20 0.30
C ALA A 198 -0.60 14.99 -0.54
N ALA A 199 -0.11 13.95 0.10
CA ALA A 199 0.19 12.68 -0.53
C ALA A 199 -0.40 11.54 0.27
N GLY A 200 -1.06 10.61 -0.42
CA GLY A 200 -1.72 9.44 0.14
C GLY A 200 -1.03 8.15 -0.28
N GLY A 201 -1.02 7.18 0.62
CA GLY A 201 -0.41 5.87 0.40
C GLY A 201 -0.58 4.97 1.61
N GLY A 202 0.42 4.16 1.86
CA GLY A 202 0.46 3.23 2.98
C GLY A 202 0.60 1.78 2.55
N PRO A 203 1.12 0.92 3.43
CA PRO A 203 1.29 -0.50 3.13
C PRO A 203 -0.06 -1.21 3.09
N PRO A 204 -0.29 -2.09 2.09
CA PRO A 204 -1.50 -2.88 2.00
C PRO A 204 -1.77 -3.67 3.28
N GLN A 205 -3.05 -3.74 3.69
CA GLN A 205 -3.54 -4.45 4.88
C GLN A 205 -2.92 -3.99 6.22
N ARG A 206 -2.26 -2.83 6.26
CA ARG A 206 -1.64 -2.30 7.49
C ARG A 206 -2.07 -0.89 7.83
N GLY A 207 -2.74 -0.21 6.91
CA GLY A 207 -3.30 1.10 7.10
C GLY A 207 -2.86 2.12 6.06
N GLY A 208 -3.72 3.12 5.87
CA GLY A 208 -3.48 4.27 5.01
C GLY A 208 -2.97 5.47 5.77
N GLU A 209 -2.14 6.26 5.12
CA GLU A 209 -1.64 7.52 5.65
C GLU A 209 -1.76 8.64 4.63
N ILE A 210 -2.10 9.82 5.09
CA ILE A 210 -2.01 11.06 4.34
C ILE A 210 -0.98 11.94 5.02
N LYS A 211 0.02 12.39 4.27
CA LYS A 211 0.99 13.38 4.75
C LYS A 211 0.80 14.70 4.03
N ILE A 212 0.93 15.79 4.78
CA ILE A 212 0.83 17.16 4.26
C ILE A 212 2.14 17.86 4.50
N TRP A 213 2.72 18.40 3.43
CA TRP A 213 3.95 19.21 3.47
C TRP A 213 3.68 20.64 3.04
N ASP A 214 4.46 21.55 3.59
CA ASP A 214 4.62 22.89 3.06
C ASP A 214 5.53 22.85 1.83
N THR A 215 5.08 23.40 0.72
CA THR A 215 5.76 23.31 -0.58
C THR A 215 6.99 24.21 -0.69
N GLN A 216 7.09 25.25 0.13
CA GLN A 216 8.22 26.20 0.12
C GLN A 216 9.33 25.75 1.07
N SER A 217 8.98 25.39 2.30
CA SER A 217 9.95 24.97 3.33
C SER A 217 10.26 23.48 3.27
N HIS A 218 9.47 22.70 2.53
CA HIS A 218 9.56 21.23 2.39
C HIS A 218 9.37 20.49 3.73
N ARG A 219 8.78 21.14 4.74
CA ARG A 219 8.55 20.55 6.06
C ARG A 219 7.26 19.76 6.07
N LEU A 220 7.31 18.60 6.72
CA LEU A 220 6.11 17.84 7.05
C LEU A 220 5.28 18.62 8.07
N LEU A 221 4.05 18.98 7.71
CA LEU A 221 3.13 19.70 8.57
C LEU A 221 2.25 18.76 9.39
N LYS A 222 1.76 17.70 8.75
CA LYS A 222 0.82 16.74 9.37
C LYS A 222 0.96 15.35 8.79
N THR A 223 0.62 14.36 9.63
CA THR A 223 0.33 12.99 9.22
C THR A 223 -1.06 12.63 9.73
N MET A 224 -1.95 12.21 8.85
CA MET A 224 -3.30 11.77 9.17
C MET A 224 -3.38 10.27 8.87
N ASN A 225 -3.76 9.50 9.89
CA ASN A 225 -3.93 8.04 9.82
C ASN A 225 -5.37 7.71 10.22
N GLY A 226 -5.95 6.68 9.63
CA GLY A 226 -7.32 6.28 9.99
C GLY A 226 -7.97 5.34 8.98
N ASP A 227 -7.41 5.21 7.79
CA ASP A 227 -7.79 4.14 6.87
C ASP A 227 -7.14 2.83 7.32
N THR A 228 -7.87 1.73 7.24
CA THR A 228 -7.39 0.40 7.67
C THR A 228 -6.59 -0.31 6.58
N ASP A 229 -6.58 0.24 5.37
CA ASP A 229 -5.79 -0.22 4.24
C ASP A 229 -5.24 0.98 3.45
N CYS A 230 -4.39 0.72 2.45
CA CYS A 230 -3.71 1.75 1.68
C CYS A 230 -4.67 2.72 0.99
N ILE A 231 -4.30 4.00 0.97
CA ILE A 231 -5.03 5.05 0.27
C ILE A 231 -4.60 5.07 -1.20
N TYR A 232 -5.58 4.99 -2.10
CA TYR A 232 -5.36 5.06 -3.55
C TYR A 232 -5.51 6.47 -4.12
N SER A 233 -6.32 7.31 -3.49
CA SER A 233 -6.59 8.65 -4.00
C SER A 233 -6.78 9.66 -2.88
N VAL A 234 -6.22 10.86 -3.07
CA VAL A 234 -6.46 12.03 -2.24
C VAL A 234 -6.82 13.23 -3.11
N ALA A 235 -7.75 14.06 -2.65
CA ALA A 235 -8.15 15.29 -3.31
C ALA A 235 -8.35 16.42 -2.29
N TRP A 236 -7.95 17.64 -2.66
CA TRP A 236 -8.24 18.86 -1.91
C TRP A 236 -9.60 19.44 -2.32
N SER A 237 -10.36 19.93 -1.34
CA SER A 237 -11.50 20.78 -1.65
C SER A 237 -11.06 22.12 -2.28
N PRO A 238 -11.86 22.73 -3.15
CA PRO A 238 -11.49 24.00 -3.80
C PRO A 238 -11.25 25.16 -2.85
N ASP A 239 -11.82 25.12 -1.64
CA ASP A 239 -11.60 26.12 -0.59
C ASP A 239 -10.36 25.83 0.28
N GLY A 240 -9.67 24.72 0.04
CA GLY A 240 -8.46 24.29 0.75
C GLY A 240 -8.69 23.82 2.20
N LYS A 241 -9.95 23.63 2.64
CA LYS A 241 -10.24 23.27 4.03
C LYS A 241 -10.33 21.78 4.28
N LEU A 242 -10.66 21.01 3.25
CA LEU A 242 -10.88 19.57 3.35
C LEU A 242 -9.94 18.80 2.44
N ILE A 243 -9.63 17.59 2.87
CA ILE A 243 -9.07 16.54 2.01
C ILE A 243 -10.07 15.38 1.98
N ALA A 244 -10.29 14.82 0.79
CA ALA A 244 -10.97 13.54 0.63
C ALA A 244 -9.93 12.44 0.40
N SER A 245 -10.14 11.26 0.98
CA SER A 245 -9.39 10.03 0.68
C SER A 245 -10.32 8.92 0.17
N GLY A 246 -9.81 8.11 -0.76
CA GLY A 246 -10.40 6.85 -1.19
C GLY A 246 -9.41 5.72 -0.92
N SER A 247 -9.86 4.65 -0.27
CA SER A 247 -9.00 3.59 0.24
C SER A 247 -9.42 2.21 -0.27
N TYR A 248 -8.47 1.28 -0.24
CA TYR A 248 -8.72 -0.14 -0.48
C TYR A 248 -9.63 -0.76 0.58
N ASP A 249 -9.77 -0.13 1.75
CA ASP A 249 -10.72 -0.52 2.80
C ASP A 249 -12.20 -0.21 2.45
N LYS A 250 -12.47 0.27 1.22
CA LYS A 250 -13.79 0.60 0.64
C LYS A 250 -14.40 1.90 1.15
N MET A 251 -13.66 2.63 1.99
CA MET A 251 -14.14 3.88 2.60
C MET A 251 -13.75 5.09 1.76
N VAL A 252 -14.61 6.08 1.81
CA VAL A 252 -14.30 7.44 1.40
C VAL A 252 -14.36 8.30 2.65
N LYS A 253 -13.28 9.01 2.98
CA LYS A 253 -13.23 9.85 4.17
C LYS A 253 -13.00 11.31 3.83
N LEU A 254 -13.55 12.18 4.67
CA LEU A 254 -13.29 13.61 4.65
C LEU A 254 -12.50 14.00 5.90
N TRP A 255 -11.46 14.76 5.69
CA TRP A 255 -10.52 15.22 6.71
C TRP A 255 -10.50 16.74 6.77
N ASP A 256 -10.60 17.30 7.96
CA ASP A 256 -10.37 18.73 8.18
C ASP A 256 -8.87 19.02 8.21
N VAL A 257 -8.42 19.88 7.31
CA VAL A 257 -7.00 20.19 7.14
C VAL A 257 -6.41 20.91 8.37
N ALA A 258 -7.20 21.79 9.00
CA ALA A 258 -6.74 22.57 10.12
C ALA A 258 -6.46 21.70 11.36
N SER A 259 -7.36 20.80 11.70
CA SER A 259 -7.21 19.89 12.84
C SER A 259 -6.48 18.60 12.50
N GLY A 260 -6.49 18.17 11.23
CA GLY A 260 -5.99 16.86 10.78
C GLY A 260 -6.89 15.69 11.18
N LYS A 261 -8.14 15.95 11.59
CA LYS A 261 -9.08 14.93 12.04
C LYS A 261 -10.02 14.50 10.91
N GLU A 262 -10.39 13.22 10.95
CA GLU A 262 -11.51 12.72 10.18
C GLU A 262 -12.80 13.41 10.67
N ILE A 263 -13.56 13.97 9.73
CA ILE A 263 -14.86 14.60 10.01
C ILE A 263 -16.03 13.81 9.47
N ARG A 264 -15.79 12.94 8.48
CA ARG A 264 -16.82 12.05 7.91
C ARG A 264 -16.19 10.78 7.36
N ASN A 265 -16.96 9.69 7.48
CA ASN A 265 -16.69 8.42 6.83
C ASN A 265 -17.92 8.05 5.96
N LEU A 266 -17.74 8.01 4.65
CA LEU A 266 -18.79 7.78 3.66
C LEU A 266 -18.78 6.30 3.26
N GLN A 267 -19.56 5.48 3.94
CA GLN A 267 -19.59 4.03 3.83
C GLN A 267 -20.75 3.60 2.91
N ASP A 268 -20.46 3.26 1.67
CA ASP A 268 -21.46 2.75 0.75
C ASP A 268 -20.86 1.96 -0.44
N HIS A 269 -19.58 2.14 -0.74
CA HIS A 269 -18.90 1.26 -1.67
C HIS A 269 -18.71 -0.14 -1.08
N ILE A 270 -18.91 -1.16 -1.91
CA ILE A 270 -18.77 -2.57 -1.51
C ILE A 270 -17.40 -3.15 -1.87
N ASP A 271 -16.56 -2.35 -2.56
CA ASP A 271 -15.20 -2.73 -2.92
C ASP A 271 -14.27 -1.50 -2.92
N ALA A 272 -12.97 -1.72 -3.17
CA ALA A 272 -11.91 -0.71 -3.11
C ALA A 272 -12.25 0.59 -3.85
N VAL A 273 -11.94 1.74 -3.25
CA VAL A 273 -12.12 3.06 -3.85
C VAL A 273 -10.80 3.52 -4.44
N PHE A 274 -10.74 3.63 -5.77
CA PHE A 274 -9.52 3.96 -6.49
C PHE A 274 -9.35 5.45 -6.80
N ALA A 275 -10.43 6.19 -6.92
CA ALA A 275 -10.36 7.62 -7.23
C ALA A 275 -11.41 8.43 -6.47
N VAL A 276 -11.03 9.64 -6.03
CA VAL A 276 -11.93 10.65 -5.46
C VAL A 276 -11.64 12.00 -6.09
N ALA A 277 -12.69 12.81 -6.30
CA ALA A 277 -12.56 14.16 -6.83
C ALA A 277 -13.67 15.07 -6.27
N PHE A 278 -13.31 16.27 -5.84
CA PHE A 278 -14.28 17.31 -5.55
C PHE A 278 -14.80 17.96 -6.84
N SER A 279 -16.05 18.35 -6.84
CA SER A 279 -16.60 19.25 -7.86
C SER A 279 -15.90 20.62 -7.76
N PRO A 280 -15.77 21.38 -8.86
CA PRO A 280 -15.13 22.70 -8.84
C PRO A 280 -15.75 23.72 -7.87
N ASP A 281 -17.04 23.58 -7.55
CA ASP A 281 -17.75 24.42 -6.57
C ASP A 281 -17.60 23.90 -5.11
N GLY A 282 -16.95 22.73 -4.92
CA GLY A 282 -16.71 22.09 -3.63
C GLY A 282 -17.95 21.50 -2.95
N LYS A 283 -19.13 21.56 -3.56
CA LYS A 283 -20.36 21.07 -2.95
C LYS A 283 -20.53 19.56 -3.03
N ARG A 284 -19.92 18.92 -4.05
CA ARG A 284 -20.02 17.49 -4.31
C ARG A 284 -18.65 16.84 -4.25
N LEU A 285 -18.64 15.61 -3.84
CA LEU A 285 -17.51 14.70 -3.96
C LEU A 285 -17.95 13.53 -4.84
N ALA A 286 -17.10 13.10 -5.75
CA ALA A 286 -17.28 11.87 -6.50
C ALA A 286 -16.25 10.84 -6.06
N SER A 287 -16.64 9.57 -6.04
CA SER A 287 -15.75 8.43 -5.77
C SER A 287 -15.98 7.33 -6.79
N ALA A 288 -14.90 6.76 -7.35
CA ALA A 288 -14.93 5.64 -8.27
C ALA A 288 -14.30 4.40 -7.64
N SER A 289 -14.91 3.24 -7.87
CA SER A 289 -14.60 2.01 -7.14
C SER A 289 -14.48 0.80 -8.06
N GLN A 290 -13.80 -0.22 -7.54
CA GLN A 290 -13.81 -1.58 -8.06
C GLN A 290 -15.22 -2.18 -8.10
N ASP A 291 -16.17 -1.66 -7.33
CA ASP A 291 -17.57 -2.09 -7.35
C ASP A 291 -18.33 -1.65 -8.62
N ARG A 292 -17.64 -1.12 -9.62
CA ARG A 292 -18.12 -0.69 -10.94
C ARG A 292 -19.02 0.54 -10.91
N THR A 293 -18.99 1.29 -9.80
CA THR A 293 -19.81 2.48 -9.65
C THR A 293 -19.00 3.74 -9.42
N VAL A 294 -19.58 4.88 -9.83
CA VAL A 294 -19.22 6.20 -9.30
C VAL A 294 -20.34 6.65 -8.37
N LYS A 295 -20.01 7.03 -7.16
CA LYS A 295 -20.95 7.60 -6.21
C LYS A 295 -20.72 9.09 -6.06
N ILE A 296 -21.81 9.84 -6.03
CA ILE A 296 -21.81 11.30 -5.86
C ILE A 296 -22.37 11.61 -4.48
N TRP A 297 -21.60 12.38 -3.71
CA TRP A 297 -21.87 12.71 -2.33
C TRP A 297 -22.06 14.21 -2.16
N ASP A 298 -22.99 14.61 -1.32
CA ASP A 298 -23.07 15.99 -0.80
C ASP A 298 -22.02 16.18 0.29
N VAL A 299 -21.09 17.10 0.09
CA VAL A 299 -19.96 17.31 1.01
C VAL A 299 -20.42 17.79 2.38
N ALA A 300 -21.44 18.66 2.43
CA ALA A 300 -21.91 19.25 3.67
C ALA A 300 -22.59 18.24 4.59
N SER A 301 -23.46 17.38 4.03
CA SER A 301 -24.18 16.37 4.81
C SER A 301 -23.50 15.02 4.86
N GLY A 302 -22.62 14.69 3.90
CA GLY A 302 -22.04 13.38 3.69
C GLY A 302 -23.02 12.35 3.12
N LYS A 303 -24.20 12.77 2.67
CA LYS A 303 -25.19 11.86 2.08
C LYS A 303 -24.85 11.58 0.62
N ARG A 304 -25.06 10.32 0.20
CA ARG A 304 -25.02 9.99 -1.21
C ARG A 304 -26.20 10.64 -1.92
N LEU A 305 -25.92 11.37 -3.00
CA LEU A 305 -26.94 11.96 -3.86
C LEU A 305 -27.45 10.93 -4.87
N TYR A 306 -26.54 10.29 -5.60
CA TYR A 306 -26.87 9.24 -6.57
C TYR A 306 -25.64 8.36 -6.90
N THR A 307 -25.90 7.28 -7.66
CA THR A 307 -24.89 6.32 -8.12
C THR A 307 -24.96 6.23 -9.64
N LEU A 308 -23.78 6.24 -10.30
CA LEU A 308 -23.60 6.01 -11.71
C LEU A 308 -23.08 4.58 -11.87
N GLY A 309 -23.88 3.70 -12.46
CA GLY A 309 -23.63 2.25 -12.44
C GLY A 309 -23.54 1.63 -13.84
N ASP A 310 -23.11 2.40 -14.84
CA ASP A 310 -23.08 1.95 -16.24
C ASP A 310 -21.85 1.10 -16.58
N ALA A 311 -20.81 1.09 -15.72
CA ALA A 311 -19.56 0.36 -15.97
C ALA A 311 -19.72 -1.15 -15.78
N SER A 312 -19.03 -1.92 -16.62
CA SER A 312 -19.05 -3.38 -16.57
C SER A 312 -17.94 -3.98 -15.71
N ASP A 313 -16.90 -3.20 -15.36
CA ASP A 313 -15.80 -3.58 -14.47
C ASP A 313 -15.34 -2.37 -13.64
N GLY A 314 -14.36 -2.58 -12.75
CA GLY A 314 -13.87 -1.58 -11.82
C GLY A 314 -13.33 -0.31 -12.48
N LEU A 315 -13.61 0.82 -11.88
CA LEU A 315 -13.22 2.15 -12.34
C LEU A 315 -11.96 2.61 -11.61
N THR A 316 -10.87 2.83 -12.34
CA THR A 316 -9.55 3.19 -11.80
C THR A 316 -9.31 4.69 -11.71
N SER A 317 -10.01 5.47 -12.54
CA SER A 317 -9.77 6.91 -12.68
C SER A 317 -11.08 7.69 -12.84
N LEU A 318 -11.09 8.89 -12.30
CA LEU A 318 -12.26 9.76 -12.23
C LEU A 318 -11.84 11.23 -12.27
N HIS A 319 -12.52 12.05 -13.10
CA HIS A 319 -12.28 13.49 -13.15
C HIS A 319 -13.57 14.26 -13.45
N TYR A 320 -13.79 15.37 -12.73
CA TYR A 320 -14.79 16.36 -13.15
C TYR A 320 -14.30 17.15 -14.36
N SER A 321 -15.22 17.55 -15.24
CA SER A 321 -14.97 18.60 -16.22
C SER A 321 -14.60 19.91 -15.49
N PRO A 322 -13.81 20.81 -16.09
CA PRO A 322 -13.48 22.09 -15.45
C PRO A 322 -14.69 22.96 -15.06
N LYS A 323 -15.82 22.78 -15.74
CA LYS A 323 -17.09 23.45 -15.42
C LYS A 323 -17.89 22.76 -14.32
N GLY A 324 -17.57 21.51 -13.99
CA GLY A 324 -18.30 20.72 -12.99
C GLY A 324 -19.64 20.14 -13.47
N ASP A 325 -20.05 20.41 -14.71
CA ASP A 325 -21.31 19.95 -15.30
C ASP A 325 -21.26 18.50 -15.79
N ARG A 326 -20.06 17.95 -15.92
CA ARG A 326 -19.81 16.57 -16.36
C ARG A 326 -18.78 15.89 -15.46
N ILE A 327 -18.81 14.58 -15.49
CA ILE A 327 -17.79 13.73 -14.88
C ILE A 327 -17.40 12.63 -15.87
N ALA A 328 -16.12 12.33 -15.95
CA ALA A 328 -15.61 11.21 -16.73
C ALA A 328 -14.95 10.20 -15.80
N ALA A 329 -15.19 8.91 -16.04
CA ALA A 329 -14.49 7.82 -15.40
C ALA A 329 -14.13 6.75 -16.41
N ALA A 330 -13.10 5.97 -16.08
CA ALA A 330 -12.64 4.87 -16.91
C ALA A 330 -11.92 3.82 -16.07
N GLY A 331 -11.78 2.60 -16.58
CA GLY A 331 -11.18 1.54 -15.80
C GLY A 331 -10.86 0.26 -16.56
N TYR A 332 -11.07 -0.86 -15.90
CA TYR A 332 -10.68 -2.18 -16.37
C TYR A 332 -11.49 -2.68 -17.55
N ASP A 333 -12.71 -2.19 -17.74
CA ASP A 333 -13.55 -2.52 -18.91
C ASP A 333 -13.17 -1.78 -20.19
N LYS A 334 -12.05 -1.05 -20.18
CA LYS A 334 -11.49 -0.35 -21.35
C LYS A 334 -12.38 0.77 -21.89
N THR A 335 -13.38 1.18 -21.10
CA THR A 335 -14.43 2.11 -21.52
C THR A 335 -14.27 3.46 -20.82
N ILE A 336 -14.42 4.55 -21.57
CA ILE A 336 -14.60 5.89 -21.02
C ILE A 336 -16.10 6.13 -20.90
N TYR A 337 -16.54 6.51 -19.73
CA TYR A 337 -17.91 6.94 -19.43
C TYR A 337 -17.93 8.43 -19.15
N VAL A 338 -18.87 9.15 -19.72
CA VAL A 338 -19.09 10.57 -19.46
C VAL A 338 -20.55 10.78 -19.06
N TRP A 339 -20.76 11.26 -17.85
CA TRP A 339 -22.10 11.61 -17.35
C TRP A 339 -22.26 13.12 -17.22
N ARG A 340 -23.47 13.59 -17.50
CA ARG A 340 -23.92 14.92 -17.10
C ARG A 340 -24.47 14.85 -15.69
N LEU A 341 -24.14 15.84 -14.88
CA LEU A 341 -24.58 15.93 -13.50
C LEU A 341 -25.58 17.07 -13.36
N GLY A 342 -26.84 16.76 -13.04
CA GLY A 342 -27.86 17.71 -12.62
C GLY A 342 -27.85 17.94 -11.11
N ASP A 343 -28.86 18.67 -10.58
CA ASP A 343 -28.95 18.93 -9.13
C ASP A 343 -29.42 17.70 -8.35
N SER A 344 -30.36 16.95 -8.91
CA SER A 344 -30.94 15.75 -8.30
C SER A 344 -30.86 14.50 -9.16
N ASP A 345 -30.33 14.61 -10.37
CA ASP A 345 -30.26 13.52 -11.34
C ASP A 345 -28.93 13.50 -12.07
N SER A 346 -28.71 12.43 -12.80
CA SER A 346 -27.55 12.24 -13.66
C SER A 346 -27.97 11.46 -14.89
N SER A 347 -27.30 11.70 -16.00
CA SER A 347 -27.52 10.93 -17.22
C SER A 347 -26.20 10.57 -17.88
N LEU A 348 -26.07 9.32 -18.30
CA LEU A 348 -24.98 8.91 -19.19
C LEU A 348 -25.12 9.67 -20.51
N VAL A 349 -24.11 10.46 -20.87
CA VAL A 349 -24.10 11.24 -22.09
C VAL A 349 -23.42 10.44 -23.20
N GLN A 350 -22.29 9.81 -22.82
CA GLN A 350 -21.50 9.01 -23.75
C GLN A 350 -20.76 7.88 -23.02
N SER A 351 -20.59 6.77 -23.74
CA SER A 351 -19.65 5.72 -23.40
C SER A 351 -18.95 5.24 -24.65
N LEU A 352 -17.70 4.90 -24.54
CA LEU A 352 -16.88 4.41 -25.66
C LEU A 352 -15.90 3.38 -25.13
N ILE A 353 -15.87 2.18 -25.72
CA ILE A 353 -14.73 1.27 -25.57
C ILE A 353 -13.56 1.95 -26.26
N ALA A 354 -12.69 2.55 -25.48
CA ALA A 354 -11.74 3.55 -25.97
C ALA A 354 -10.38 2.95 -26.29
N ASP A 355 -10.06 1.80 -25.69
CA ASP A 355 -8.71 1.23 -25.68
C ASP A 355 -8.75 -0.29 -25.86
N GLU A 356 -7.61 -0.90 -26.25
CA GLU A 356 -7.48 -2.35 -26.34
C GLU A 356 -7.12 -2.98 -24.98
N GLY A 357 -6.56 -2.19 -24.07
CA GLY A 357 -6.22 -2.55 -22.70
C GLY A 357 -7.00 -1.77 -21.67
N SER A 358 -6.84 -2.12 -20.40
CA SER A 358 -7.43 -1.39 -19.28
C SER A 358 -6.94 0.05 -19.23
N ILE A 359 -7.83 0.99 -18.98
CA ILE A 359 -7.47 2.40 -18.81
C ILE A 359 -6.91 2.60 -17.41
N LEU A 360 -5.67 3.08 -17.33
CA LEU A 360 -4.92 3.22 -16.08
C LEU A 360 -5.06 4.61 -15.46
N ALA A 361 -5.09 5.66 -16.31
CA ALA A 361 -5.30 7.04 -15.89
C ALA A 361 -6.13 7.81 -16.91
N LEU A 362 -6.88 8.79 -16.43
CA LEU A 362 -7.71 9.70 -17.22
C LEU A 362 -7.53 11.12 -16.69
N VAL A 363 -7.37 12.11 -17.55
CA VAL A 363 -7.36 13.52 -17.18
C VAL A 363 -8.10 14.37 -18.22
N TRP A 364 -8.76 15.45 -17.76
CA TRP A 364 -9.30 16.50 -18.63
C TRP A 364 -8.27 17.60 -18.86
N THR A 365 -8.22 18.14 -20.07
CA THR A 365 -7.49 19.38 -20.30
C THR A 365 -8.16 20.55 -19.58
N PRO A 366 -7.41 21.56 -19.12
CA PRO A 366 -7.97 22.71 -18.39
C PRO A 366 -9.03 23.49 -19.16
N ASN A 367 -8.98 23.48 -20.49
CA ASN A 367 -10.00 24.10 -21.33
C ASN A 367 -11.29 23.27 -21.49
N GLY A 368 -11.31 22.05 -20.94
CA GLY A 368 -12.46 21.14 -20.98
C GLY A 368 -12.79 20.52 -22.34
N LYS A 369 -11.91 20.68 -23.35
CA LYS A 369 -12.17 20.23 -24.73
C LYS A 369 -11.63 18.83 -25.02
N THR A 370 -10.69 18.33 -24.23
CA THR A 370 -10.02 17.06 -24.49
C THR A 370 -9.97 16.20 -23.24
N ILE A 371 -10.24 14.93 -23.39
CA ILE A 371 -9.94 13.87 -22.40
C ILE A 371 -8.69 13.14 -22.88
N VAL A 372 -7.75 12.91 -21.97
CA VAL A 372 -6.53 12.15 -22.24
C VAL A 372 -6.54 10.91 -21.36
N THR A 373 -6.34 9.75 -21.95
CA THR A 373 -6.25 8.46 -21.26
C THR A 373 -4.90 7.81 -21.49
N SER A 374 -4.47 6.99 -20.54
CA SER A 374 -3.40 6.01 -20.71
C SER A 374 -3.95 4.61 -20.51
N SER A 375 -3.43 3.66 -21.30
CA SER A 375 -3.91 2.28 -21.31
C SER A 375 -2.78 1.27 -21.12
N SER A 376 -3.14 0.10 -20.62
CA SER A 376 -2.22 -1.04 -20.49
C SER A 376 -1.81 -1.64 -21.83
N ASP A 377 -2.40 -1.17 -22.95
CA ASP A 377 -1.93 -1.46 -24.31
C ASP A 377 -0.68 -0.68 -24.72
N GLY A 378 -0.16 0.19 -23.86
CA GLY A 378 1.03 0.99 -24.12
C GLY A 378 0.76 2.25 -24.91
N SER A 379 -0.43 2.81 -24.86
CA SER A 379 -0.80 4.03 -25.56
C SER A 379 -1.26 5.15 -24.62
N ILE A 380 -1.12 6.39 -25.09
CA ILE A 380 -1.78 7.58 -24.55
C ILE A 380 -2.67 8.14 -25.65
N ARG A 381 -3.97 8.28 -25.39
CA ARG A 381 -4.95 8.76 -26.37
C ARG A 381 -5.58 10.07 -25.94
N PHE A 382 -5.67 11.00 -26.91
CA PHE A 382 -6.37 12.26 -26.78
C PHE A 382 -7.68 12.15 -27.54
N ARG A 383 -8.79 12.52 -26.91
CA ARG A 383 -10.13 12.45 -27.46
C ARG A 383 -10.87 13.75 -27.27
N ASP A 384 -11.72 14.11 -28.21
CA ASP A 384 -12.67 15.21 -28.04
C ASP A 384 -13.58 14.92 -26.86
N ALA A 385 -13.70 15.86 -25.93
CA ALA A 385 -14.46 15.64 -24.70
C ALA A 385 -16.00 15.68 -24.89
N ALA A 386 -16.46 16.15 -26.07
CA ALA A 386 -17.88 16.21 -26.38
C ALA A 386 -18.35 14.99 -27.16
N THR A 387 -17.52 14.44 -28.06
CA THR A 387 -17.89 13.33 -28.95
C THR A 387 -17.16 12.03 -28.67
N LEU A 388 -16.06 12.07 -27.90
CA LEU A 388 -15.08 11.01 -27.68
C LEU A 388 -14.33 10.57 -28.95
N ASP A 389 -14.44 11.34 -30.04
CA ASP A 389 -13.70 11.07 -31.26
C ASP A 389 -12.18 11.15 -31.02
N PRO A 390 -11.39 10.28 -31.70
CA PRO A 390 -9.94 10.29 -31.52
C PRO A 390 -9.35 11.55 -32.13
N LEU A 391 -8.52 12.27 -31.40
CA LEU A 391 -7.78 13.44 -31.86
C LEU A 391 -6.30 13.11 -32.11
N ARG A 392 -5.71 12.30 -31.21
CA ARG A 392 -4.28 11.95 -31.23
C ARG A 392 -4.00 10.69 -30.43
N VAL A 393 -3.01 9.95 -30.89
CA VAL A 393 -2.47 8.78 -30.18
C VAL A 393 -0.96 8.93 -30.05
N ILE A 394 -0.41 8.58 -28.90
CA ILE A 394 1.02 8.39 -28.66
C ILE A 394 1.20 6.93 -28.30
N ASP A 395 1.59 6.12 -29.28
CA ASP A 395 1.78 4.68 -29.14
C ASP A 395 3.18 4.32 -28.64
N HIS A 396 3.41 3.03 -28.43
CA HIS A 396 4.70 2.42 -28.12
C HIS A 396 5.37 3.03 -26.90
N GLN A 397 4.60 3.25 -25.83
CA GLN A 397 5.19 3.64 -24.56
C GLN A 397 6.16 2.53 -24.08
N PRO A 398 7.33 2.88 -23.54
CA PRO A 398 8.32 1.89 -23.11
C PRO A 398 7.83 1.01 -21.93
N ASP A 399 6.76 1.43 -21.27
CA ASP A 399 6.06 0.66 -20.23
C ASP A 399 4.69 1.29 -19.93
N TRP A 400 3.88 0.65 -19.09
CA TRP A 400 2.57 1.13 -18.69
C TRP A 400 2.61 2.51 -18.05
N VAL A 401 1.87 3.43 -18.60
CA VAL A 401 1.71 4.79 -18.05
C VAL A 401 0.64 4.75 -16.96
N GLN A 402 1.08 4.75 -15.71
CA GLN A 402 0.20 4.66 -14.54
C GLN A 402 -0.33 6.00 -14.07
N ALA A 403 0.38 7.08 -14.37
CA ALA A 403 0.02 8.40 -13.92
C ALA A 403 0.11 9.43 -15.06
N LEU A 404 -0.93 10.25 -15.17
CA LEU A 404 -1.01 11.39 -16.09
C LEU A 404 -1.27 12.68 -15.31
N SER A 405 -0.65 13.77 -15.74
CA SER A 405 -0.97 15.11 -15.26
C SER A 405 -0.79 16.13 -16.35
N ILE A 406 -1.73 17.06 -16.49
CA ILE A 406 -1.65 18.16 -17.45
C ILE A 406 -1.30 19.45 -16.70
N SER A 407 -0.39 20.24 -17.27
CA SER A 407 -0.04 21.56 -16.74
C SER A 407 -1.26 22.50 -16.73
N PRO A 408 -1.34 23.47 -15.79
CA PRO A 408 -2.48 24.37 -15.68
C PRO A 408 -2.76 25.21 -16.94
N ASP A 409 -1.72 25.51 -17.73
CA ASP A 409 -1.82 26.18 -19.02
C ASP A 409 -2.25 25.27 -20.17
N GLY A 410 -2.37 23.95 -19.90
CA GLY A 410 -2.75 22.93 -20.85
C GLY A 410 -1.70 22.60 -21.92
N THR A 411 -0.47 23.11 -21.79
CA THR A 411 0.56 22.96 -22.85
C THR A 411 1.41 21.70 -22.69
N ARG A 412 1.51 21.14 -21.48
CA ARG A 412 2.35 19.96 -21.18
C ARG A 412 1.56 18.84 -20.54
N LEU A 413 1.85 17.61 -20.97
CA LEU A 413 1.37 16.38 -20.36
C LEU A 413 2.55 15.64 -19.75
N ALA A 414 2.50 15.35 -18.45
CA ALA A 414 3.43 14.49 -17.77
C ALA A 414 2.88 13.05 -17.75
N ALA A 415 3.72 12.09 -18.12
CA ALA A 415 3.41 10.66 -18.13
C ALA A 415 4.43 9.89 -17.29
N GLY A 416 3.98 9.31 -16.18
CA GLY A 416 4.77 8.49 -15.28
C GLY A 416 4.49 7.01 -15.49
N ARG A 417 5.55 6.18 -15.55
CA ARG A 417 5.45 4.77 -15.94
C ARG A 417 5.83 3.82 -14.83
N TYR A 418 5.44 2.57 -15.03
CA TYR A 418 5.74 1.47 -14.10
C TYR A 418 7.26 1.24 -13.96
N ASN A 419 8.03 1.42 -15.04
CA ASN A 419 9.50 1.35 -15.02
C ASN A 419 10.19 2.58 -14.41
N GLY A 420 9.43 3.50 -13.77
CA GLY A 420 9.96 4.70 -13.13
C GLY A 420 10.39 5.81 -14.08
N SER A 421 10.17 5.67 -15.39
CA SER A 421 10.46 6.74 -16.33
C SER A 421 9.35 7.79 -16.35
N LEU A 422 9.75 9.06 -16.48
CA LEU A 422 8.88 10.22 -16.61
C LEU A 422 9.16 10.90 -17.94
N THR A 423 8.11 11.17 -18.71
CA THR A 423 8.23 11.94 -19.96
C THR A 423 7.25 13.10 -19.97
N LEU A 424 7.71 14.23 -20.42
CA LEU A 424 6.90 15.42 -20.67
C LEU A 424 6.63 15.55 -22.19
N TYR A 425 5.36 15.60 -22.56
CA TYR A 425 4.90 15.79 -23.92
C TYR A 425 4.31 17.19 -24.09
N ASP A 426 4.55 17.81 -25.23
CA ASP A 426 3.78 18.96 -25.65
C ASP A 426 2.39 18.49 -26.09
N THR A 427 1.33 19.13 -25.62
CA THR A 427 -0.05 18.74 -25.93
C THR A 427 -0.48 19.13 -27.34
N LYS A 428 0.21 20.06 -27.99
CA LYS A 428 -0.13 20.62 -29.32
C LYS A 428 0.66 19.99 -30.45
N THR A 429 1.91 19.61 -30.22
CA THR A 429 2.78 19.07 -31.29
C THR A 429 2.74 17.55 -31.30
N GLN A 430 2.88 16.97 -32.53
CA GLN A 430 2.97 15.51 -32.71
C GLN A 430 4.35 14.94 -32.33
N ASN A 431 5.31 15.78 -31.97
CA ASN A 431 6.71 15.41 -31.85
C ASN A 431 7.08 14.91 -30.42
N ALA A 432 8.13 14.10 -30.47
CA ALA A 432 8.73 13.37 -29.37
C ALA A 432 9.12 14.22 -28.14
N PRO A 433 9.44 13.56 -27.03
CA PRO A 433 9.55 14.16 -25.70
C PRO A 433 10.65 15.21 -25.60
N GLN A 434 10.35 16.28 -24.84
CA GLN A 434 11.37 17.18 -24.31
C GLN A 434 12.06 16.51 -23.12
N GLY A 435 12.94 15.54 -23.39
CA GLY A 435 13.76 14.90 -22.36
C GLY A 435 13.08 13.77 -21.57
N GLU A 436 13.74 12.63 -21.48
CA GLU A 436 13.36 11.51 -20.61
C GLU A 436 14.05 11.66 -19.25
N LEU A 437 13.26 11.72 -18.18
CA LEU A 437 13.76 11.56 -16.81
C LEU A 437 13.67 10.10 -16.42
N ARG A 438 14.78 9.48 -16.07
CA ARG A 438 14.78 8.24 -15.31
C ARG A 438 14.84 8.59 -13.82
N ALA A 439 13.81 8.24 -13.08
CA ALA A 439 13.83 8.30 -11.63
C ALA A 439 14.81 7.23 -11.10
N GLY A 440 16.11 7.44 -11.32
CA GLY A 440 17.15 6.60 -10.76
C GLY A 440 17.17 6.75 -9.25
N ILE A 441 17.00 5.66 -8.52
CA ILE A 441 17.28 5.60 -7.10
C ILE A 441 18.79 5.80 -6.95
N ARG A 442 19.23 6.95 -6.42
CA ARG A 442 20.55 7.03 -5.80
C ARG A 442 20.48 6.12 -4.59
N GLY A 443 21.41 5.16 -4.55
CA GLY A 443 21.48 4.15 -3.50
C GLY A 443 21.24 4.75 -2.12
N ILE A 444 20.42 4.07 -1.36
CA ILE A 444 20.26 4.25 0.08
C ILE A 444 21.66 4.05 0.67
N ARG A 445 22.26 5.14 1.17
CA ARG A 445 23.40 5.06 2.08
C ARG A 445 22.90 4.86 3.50
#